data_734485c8d71953529f90af14a29fb2e3
#
_entry.id   734485c8d71953529f90af14a29fb2e3
#
_cell.length_a   1.000
_cell.length_b   1.000
_cell.length_c   1.000
_cell.angle_alpha   90.00
_cell.angle_beta   90.00
_cell.angle_gamma   90.00
#
_symmetry.space_group_name_H-M   'P 1'
#
loop_
_entity.id
_entity.type
_entity.pdbx_description
1 polymer ?
#
loop_
_entity_poly.entity_id
_entity_poly.type
_entity_poly.pdbx_seq_one_letter_code
_entity_poly.pdbx_strand_id
1 'polypeptide(L)'
;MEISDIWTTIIIPLLIGPLFIYFKSVYDNYTQNKREHNLLVYNTKIDYLTKVLTNFYWPLYLKLLCIQQLNYNIPIKNDYEYKSDDSCEEDSELEHNDNITININNKNKSKSIILDSNTIHLMELNINKLFKETIDIIENNIYNVRLSNHLNKHIVKFIKFCKIRQIIHEGSIEKKYNIKYFGTKDNTSKLLNIIEYELNKYKKQYNTLLEIGPFN
;
A
#
# COMPACT_ATOMS: atom_id res chain seq x y z
N MET A 1 -71.96 -10.55 43.16
CA MET A 1 -70.60 -10.43 42.59
C MET A 1 -69.74 -11.40 43.34
N GLU A 2 -69.40 -12.51 42.73
CA GLU A 2 -68.57 -13.53 43.38
C GLU A 2 -67.12 -13.06 43.52
N ILE A 3 -66.43 -13.47 44.59
CA ILE A 3 -65.00 -13.09 44.86
C ILE A 3 -64.13 -13.42 43.70
N SER A 4 -64.45 -14.45 42.93
CA SER A 4 -63.78 -14.86 41.70
C SER A 4 -63.79 -13.79 40.61
N ASP A 5 -64.90 -13.04 40.48
CA ASP A 5 -65.09 -11.99 39.44
C ASP A 5 -64.21 -10.77 39.74
N ILE A 6 -64.00 -10.44 41.02
CA ILE A 6 -63.15 -9.33 41.43
C ILE A 6 -61.67 -9.63 41.09
N TRP A 7 -61.24 -10.87 41.32
CA TRP A 7 -59.86 -11.28 41.02
C TRP A 7 -59.57 -11.22 39.51
N THR A 8 -60.44 -11.78 38.70
CA THR A 8 -60.23 -11.85 37.23
C THR A 8 -60.43 -10.52 36.55
N THR A 9 -61.38 -9.68 37.01
CA THR A 9 -61.76 -8.45 36.32
C THR A 9 -60.92 -7.24 36.78
N ILE A 10 -60.43 -7.24 38.02
CA ILE A 10 -59.75 -6.05 38.58
C ILE A 10 -58.30 -6.35 38.94
N ILE A 11 -58.08 -7.39 39.75
CA ILE A 11 -56.76 -7.62 40.35
C ILE A 11 -55.74 -8.17 39.34
N ILE A 12 -56.15 -9.11 38.48
CA ILE A 12 -55.26 -9.68 37.46
C ILE A 12 -54.82 -8.62 36.44
N PRO A 13 -55.71 -7.80 35.83
CA PRO A 13 -55.30 -6.76 34.92
C PRO A 13 -54.39 -5.69 35.56
N LEU A 14 -54.68 -5.38 36.85
CA LEU A 14 -53.93 -4.34 37.56
C LEU A 14 -52.49 -4.77 37.91
N LEU A 15 -52.23 -6.08 38.07
CA LEU A 15 -50.91 -6.63 38.28
C LEU A 15 -50.17 -7.01 37.00
N ILE A 16 -50.89 -7.59 36.02
CA ILE A 16 -50.27 -8.07 34.77
C ILE A 16 -49.95 -6.85 33.85
N GLY A 17 -50.77 -5.81 33.84
CA GLY A 17 -50.54 -4.63 33.00
C GLY A 17 -49.19 -3.97 33.26
N PRO A 18 -48.87 -3.55 34.49
CA PRO A 18 -47.56 -2.96 34.80
C PRO A 18 -46.38 -3.90 34.54
N LEU A 19 -46.53 -5.21 34.88
CA LEU A 19 -45.50 -6.22 34.58
C LEU A 19 -45.22 -6.36 33.08
N PHE A 20 -46.28 -6.37 32.26
CA PHE A 20 -46.13 -6.45 30.82
C PHE A 20 -45.41 -5.20 30.26
N ILE A 21 -45.78 -4.00 30.74
CA ILE A 21 -45.13 -2.75 30.36
C ILE A 21 -43.67 -2.75 30.78
N TYR A 22 -43.34 -3.25 31.99
CA TYR A 22 -41.97 -3.36 32.46
C TYR A 22 -41.16 -4.30 31.59
N PHE A 23 -41.63 -5.53 31.34
CA PHE A 23 -40.94 -6.49 30.49
C PHE A 23 -40.77 -5.99 29.06
N LYS A 24 -41.77 -5.33 28.50
CA LYS A 24 -41.70 -4.69 27.19
C LYS A 24 -40.59 -3.63 27.18
N SER A 25 -40.54 -2.75 28.18
CA SER A 25 -39.52 -1.70 28.27
C SER A 25 -38.13 -2.29 28.39
N VAL A 26 -37.92 -3.34 29.20
CA VAL A 26 -36.64 -4.04 29.31
C VAL A 26 -36.25 -4.66 27.99
N TYR A 27 -37.16 -5.31 27.30
CA TYR A 27 -36.94 -5.94 26.01
C TYR A 27 -36.60 -4.90 24.93
N ASP A 28 -37.31 -3.79 24.87
CA ASP A 28 -37.07 -2.70 23.92
C ASP A 28 -35.72 -2.05 24.17
N ASN A 29 -35.34 -1.79 25.41
CA ASN A 29 -34.02 -1.28 25.78
C ASN A 29 -32.90 -2.26 25.41
N TYR A 30 -33.09 -3.54 25.65
CA TYR A 30 -32.12 -4.56 25.27
C TYR A 30 -31.91 -4.63 23.76
N THR A 31 -32.98 -4.62 22.99
CA THR A 31 -32.92 -4.66 21.51
C THR A 31 -32.33 -3.39 20.95
N GLN A 32 -32.63 -2.23 21.51
CA GLN A 32 -32.04 -0.96 21.12
C GLN A 32 -30.54 -0.95 21.40
N ASN A 33 -30.10 -1.30 22.61
CA ASN A 33 -28.67 -1.38 22.96
C ASN A 33 -27.90 -2.34 22.04
N LYS A 34 -28.49 -3.48 21.70
CA LYS A 34 -27.90 -4.43 20.76
C LYS A 34 -27.74 -3.83 19.35
N ARG A 35 -28.74 -3.10 18.87
CA ARG A 35 -28.68 -2.41 17.57
C ARG A 35 -27.62 -1.33 17.55
N GLU A 36 -27.55 -0.51 18.59
CA GLU A 36 -26.55 0.56 18.74
C GLU A 36 -25.12 -0.03 18.78
N HIS A 37 -24.94 -1.10 19.54
CA HIS A 37 -23.66 -1.82 19.58
C HIS A 37 -23.25 -2.37 18.20
N ASN A 38 -24.17 -3.01 17.50
CA ASN A 38 -23.89 -3.55 16.16
C ASN A 38 -23.54 -2.42 15.17
N LEU A 39 -24.25 -1.31 15.24
CA LEU A 39 -23.99 -0.13 14.41
C LEU A 39 -22.58 0.46 14.71
N LEU A 40 -22.22 0.56 15.98
CA LEU A 40 -20.91 1.05 16.40
C LEU A 40 -19.79 0.14 15.87
N VAL A 41 -19.94 -1.17 16.03
CA VAL A 41 -18.97 -2.18 15.52
C VAL A 41 -18.85 -2.10 14.01
N TYR A 42 -19.98 -1.97 13.31
CA TYR A 42 -20.00 -1.82 11.86
C TYR A 42 -19.27 -0.55 11.42
N ASN A 43 -19.62 0.60 11.98
CA ASN A 43 -19.01 1.89 11.64
C ASN A 43 -17.50 1.88 11.93
N THR A 44 -17.09 1.29 13.05
CA THR A 44 -15.67 1.15 13.40
C THR A 44 -14.90 0.31 12.38
N LYS A 45 -15.48 -0.79 11.89
CA LYS A 45 -14.89 -1.63 10.85
C LYS A 45 -14.79 -0.89 9.51
N ILE A 46 -15.83 -0.18 9.09
CA ILE A 46 -15.85 0.62 7.86
C ILE A 46 -14.79 1.72 7.94
N ASP A 47 -14.73 2.47 9.03
CA ASP A 47 -13.76 3.54 9.24
C ASP A 47 -12.31 3.00 9.19
N TYR A 48 -12.04 1.88 9.86
CA TYR A 48 -10.75 1.20 9.81
C TYR A 48 -10.38 0.82 8.37
N LEU A 49 -11.28 0.14 7.64
CA LEU A 49 -10.99 -0.30 6.27
C LEU A 49 -10.81 0.88 5.33
N THR A 50 -11.60 1.94 5.49
CA THR A 50 -11.46 3.17 4.70
C THR A 50 -10.08 3.79 4.93
N LYS A 51 -9.66 3.97 6.18
CA LYS A 51 -8.33 4.52 6.53
C LYS A 51 -7.20 3.67 5.98
N VAL A 52 -7.29 2.36 6.11
CA VAL A 52 -6.28 1.43 5.60
C VAL A 52 -6.15 1.49 4.08
N LEU A 53 -7.28 1.54 3.38
CA LEU A 53 -7.29 1.63 1.92
C LEU A 53 -6.79 2.98 1.43
N THR A 54 -7.28 4.10 1.99
CA THR A 54 -6.98 5.45 1.49
C THR A 54 -5.61 5.96 1.91
N ASN A 55 -5.14 5.64 3.12
CA ASN A 55 -3.91 6.21 3.65
C ASN A 55 -2.69 5.32 3.46
N PHE A 56 -2.88 4.01 3.23
CA PHE A 56 -1.78 3.08 3.09
C PHE A 56 -1.75 2.37 1.75
N TYR A 57 -2.72 1.48 1.45
CA TYR A 57 -2.61 0.60 0.29
C TYR A 57 -2.68 1.31 -1.05
N TRP A 58 -3.61 2.25 -1.25
CA TRP A 58 -3.73 2.98 -2.51
C TRP A 58 -2.52 3.87 -2.80
N PRO A 59 -2.09 4.76 -1.87
CA PRO A 59 -0.92 5.59 -2.12
C PRO A 59 0.34 4.75 -2.36
N LEU A 60 0.54 3.69 -1.57
CA LEU A 60 1.68 2.80 -1.72
C LEU A 60 1.69 2.08 -3.07
N TYR A 61 0.54 1.53 -3.49
CA TYR A 61 0.39 0.88 -4.79
C TYR A 61 0.73 1.82 -5.94
N LEU A 62 0.17 3.04 -5.94
CA LEU A 62 0.41 4.01 -7.00
C LEU A 62 1.88 4.44 -7.07
N LYS A 63 2.54 4.67 -5.93
CA LYS A 63 3.97 5.03 -5.90
C LYS A 63 4.85 3.90 -6.42
N LEU A 64 4.60 2.67 -5.98
CA LEU A 64 5.34 1.49 -6.46
C LEU A 64 5.13 1.27 -7.97
N LEU A 65 3.92 1.49 -8.49
CA LEU A 65 3.62 1.42 -9.92
C LEU A 65 4.42 2.46 -10.70
N CYS A 66 4.46 3.72 -10.23
CA CYS A 66 5.28 4.77 -10.84
C CYS A 66 6.77 4.42 -10.83
N ILE A 67 7.29 3.91 -9.70
CA ILE A 67 8.69 3.46 -9.61
C ILE A 67 8.96 2.33 -10.60
N GLN A 68 8.05 1.38 -10.70
CA GLN A 68 8.20 0.27 -11.65
C GLN A 68 8.25 0.78 -13.09
N GLN A 69 7.33 1.66 -13.49
CA GLN A 69 7.28 2.23 -14.84
C GLN A 69 8.54 3.02 -15.17
N LEU A 70 9.05 3.83 -14.26
CA LEU A 70 10.28 4.58 -14.46
C LEU A 70 11.49 3.65 -14.56
N ASN A 71 11.59 2.62 -13.72
CA ASN A 71 12.68 1.64 -13.77
C ASN A 71 12.70 0.83 -15.08
N TYR A 72 11.55 0.62 -15.73
CA TYR A 72 11.52 -0.03 -17.06
C TYR A 72 12.04 0.87 -18.17
N ASN A 73 11.93 2.19 -17.99
CA ASN A 73 12.31 3.17 -19.01
C ASN A 73 13.76 3.65 -18.87
N ILE A 74 14.43 3.38 -17.74
CA ILE A 74 15.85 3.71 -17.59
C ILE A 74 16.68 2.50 -18.05
N PRO A 75 17.52 2.67 -19.09
CA PRO A 75 18.47 1.63 -19.46
C PRO A 75 19.47 1.46 -18.33
N ILE A 76 19.51 0.28 -17.75
CA ILE A 76 20.59 -0.09 -16.85
C ILE A 76 21.81 -0.25 -17.75
N LYS A 77 22.74 0.69 -17.68
CA LYS A 77 24.07 0.58 -18.35
C LYS A 77 24.78 -0.63 -17.73
N ASN A 78 24.54 -1.82 -18.29
CA ASN A 78 25.11 -3.09 -17.82
C ASN A 78 26.53 -3.37 -18.33
N ASP A 79 27.10 -2.51 -19.16
CA ASP A 79 28.35 -2.78 -19.83
C ASP A 79 29.34 -1.61 -19.69
N TYR A 80 29.83 -1.39 -18.47
CA TYR A 80 31.22 -1.02 -18.36
C TYR A 80 32.04 -2.30 -18.29
N GLU A 81 32.29 -2.96 -19.41
CA GLU A 81 33.49 -3.73 -19.59
C GLU A 81 34.63 -2.72 -19.50
N TYR A 82 35.25 -2.62 -18.35
CA TYR A 82 36.60 -2.10 -18.23
C TYR A 82 37.49 -3.07 -18.98
N LYS A 83 37.70 -2.83 -20.26
CA LYS A 83 38.91 -3.31 -20.93
C LYS A 83 40.04 -2.48 -20.33
N SER A 84 40.75 -3.09 -19.38
CA SER A 84 42.11 -2.68 -19.00
C SER A 84 43.01 -3.00 -20.17
N ASP A 85 43.05 -2.12 -21.14
CA ASP A 85 44.18 -2.09 -22.07
C ASP A 85 45.24 -1.16 -21.48
N ASP A 86 46.27 -1.78 -20.87
CA ASP A 86 47.61 -1.21 -20.71
C ASP A 86 48.15 -0.92 -22.11
N SER A 87 47.93 0.27 -22.60
CA SER A 87 48.77 0.89 -23.64
C SER A 87 48.62 2.40 -23.55
N CYS A 88 49.72 3.02 -23.09
CA CYS A 88 49.97 4.41 -23.28
C CYS A 88 49.82 4.76 -24.76
N GLU A 89 49.11 5.85 -25.06
CA GLU A 89 49.57 6.90 -25.98
C GLU A 89 48.44 7.82 -26.44
N GLU A 90 48.75 9.11 -26.32
CA GLU A 90 48.33 10.25 -27.13
C GLU A 90 46.95 10.90 -26.94
N ASP A 91 47.09 12.18 -26.58
CA ASP A 91 46.11 13.25 -26.59
C ASP A 91 45.21 13.23 -27.83
N SER A 92 43.94 12.97 -27.62
CA SER A 92 42.86 13.49 -28.49
C SER A 92 41.71 13.92 -27.61
N GLU A 93 41.40 15.20 -27.64
CA GLU A 93 40.18 15.81 -27.15
C GLU A 93 38.95 15.11 -27.79
N LEU A 94 38.50 14.03 -27.17
CA LEU A 94 37.24 13.37 -27.47
C LEU A 94 36.16 14.05 -26.69
N GLU A 95 35.37 14.91 -27.37
CA GLU A 95 34.04 15.31 -26.88
C GLU A 95 33.31 14.05 -26.42
N HIS A 96 33.16 13.89 -25.11
CA HIS A 96 32.38 12.83 -24.49
C HIS A 96 30.91 13.08 -24.80
N ASN A 97 30.42 12.54 -25.90
CA ASN A 97 29.02 12.49 -26.25
C ASN A 97 28.36 11.37 -25.42
N ASP A 98 27.99 11.69 -24.18
CA ASP A 98 27.33 10.76 -23.24
C ASP A 98 25.87 10.42 -23.63
N ASN A 99 25.64 10.11 -24.90
CA ASN A 99 24.33 9.70 -25.39
C ASN A 99 24.07 8.23 -25.12
N ILE A 100 23.05 7.93 -24.30
CA ILE A 100 22.62 6.57 -24.01
C ILE A 100 21.50 6.17 -24.96
N THR A 101 21.71 5.11 -25.74
CA THR A 101 20.71 4.56 -26.66
C THR A 101 19.82 3.54 -25.95
N ILE A 102 18.53 3.80 -25.84
CA ILE A 102 17.53 2.85 -25.30
C ILE A 102 16.92 2.06 -26.45
N ASN A 103 17.09 0.77 -26.44
CA ASN A 103 16.37 -0.15 -27.32
C ASN A 103 15.05 -0.58 -26.67
N ILE A 104 13.94 -0.01 -27.15
CA ILE A 104 12.60 -0.44 -26.73
C ILE A 104 12.18 -1.59 -27.66
N ASN A 105 12.34 -2.82 -27.20
CA ASN A 105 11.83 -4.01 -27.88
C ASN A 105 10.31 -4.11 -27.67
N ASN A 106 9.52 -3.38 -28.46
CA ASN A 106 8.13 -3.72 -28.69
C ASN A 106 8.08 -4.76 -29.82
N LYS A 107 7.29 -5.82 -29.65
CA LYS A 107 7.24 -7.03 -30.51
C LYS A 107 7.19 -6.84 -32.02
N ASN A 108 7.09 -5.60 -32.54
CA ASN A 108 7.01 -5.32 -33.97
C ASN A 108 7.80 -4.08 -34.48
N LYS A 109 8.48 -3.31 -33.61
CA LYS A 109 9.39 -2.23 -34.07
C LYS A 109 10.38 -1.90 -32.93
N SER A 110 11.66 -2.15 -33.17
CA SER A 110 12.74 -1.61 -32.33
C SER A 110 12.85 -0.11 -32.55
N LYS A 111 12.44 0.69 -31.59
CA LYS A 111 12.65 2.13 -31.58
C LYS A 111 13.78 2.43 -30.61
N SER A 112 14.91 2.87 -31.11
CA SER A 112 15.99 3.37 -30.26
C SER A 112 15.69 4.82 -29.89
N ILE A 113 15.62 5.11 -28.59
CA ILE A 113 15.52 6.49 -28.09
C ILE A 113 16.88 6.82 -27.49
N ILE A 114 17.49 7.87 -27.99
CA ILE A 114 18.73 8.42 -27.43
C ILE A 114 18.31 9.41 -26.36
N LEU A 115 18.68 9.15 -25.10
CA LEU A 115 18.48 10.08 -23.99
C LEU A 115 19.80 10.80 -23.69
N ASP A 116 19.71 12.10 -23.50
CA ASP A 116 20.84 12.90 -23.04
C ASP A 116 21.12 12.67 -21.54
N SER A 117 22.33 12.99 -21.11
CA SER A 117 22.77 12.82 -19.72
C SER A 117 21.90 13.59 -18.72
N ASN A 118 21.38 14.76 -19.11
CA ASN A 118 20.51 15.58 -18.25
C ASN A 118 19.17 14.91 -18.03
N THR A 119 18.57 14.32 -19.05
CA THR A 119 17.31 13.59 -18.95
C THR A 119 17.44 12.38 -18.03
N ILE A 120 18.54 11.65 -18.12
CA ILE A 120 18.83 10.50 -17.25
C ILE A 120 18.96 10.95 -15.79
N HIS A 121 19.74 12.03 -15.56
CA HIS A 121 19.89 12.59 -14.22
C HIS A 121 18.55 13.03 -13.62
N LEU A 122 17.70 13.70 -14.39
CA LEU A 122 16.34 14.08 -13.95
C LEU A 122 15.46 12.86 -13.63
N MET A 123 15.56 11.78 -14.41
CA MET A 123 14.85 10.54 -14.12
C MET A 123 15.32 9.92 -12.81
N GLU A 124 16.62 9.89 -12.55
CA GLU A 124 17.19 9.39 -11.30
C GLU A 124 16.74 10.20 -10.07
N LEU A 125 16.74 11.53 -10.18
CA LEU A 125 16.21 12.41 -9.13
C LEU A 125 14.74 12.13 -8.85
N ASN A 126 13.92 11.97 -9.88
CA ASN A 126 12.50 11.68 -9.74
C ASN A 126 12.26 10.31 -9.07
N ILE A 127 13.04 9.29 -9.44
CA ILE A 127 12.97 7.97 -8.80
C ILE A 127 13.34 8.06 -7.33
N ASN A 128 14.42 8.76 -6.97
CA ASN A 128 14.85 8.91 -5.59
C ASN A 128 13.80 9.65 -4.76
N LYS A 129 13.13 10.67 -5.31
CA LYS A 129 11.99 11.35 -4.71
C LYS A 129 10.83 10.38 -4.46
N LEU A 130 10.47 9.55 -5.44
CA LEU A 130 9.41 8.54 -5.28
C LEU A 130 9.74 7.50 -4.23
N PHE A 131 11.00 7.05 -4.12
CA PHE A 131 11.42 6.16 -3.05
C PHE A 131 11.25 6.79 -1.67
N LYS A 132 11.65 8.06 -1.51
CA LYS A 132 11.47 8.80 -0.25
C LYS A 132 9.98 8.90 0.11
N GLU A 133 9.15 9.35 -0.82
CA GLU A 133 7.69 9.46 -0.60
C GLU A 133 7.06 8.10 -0.27
N THR A 134 7.56 7.01 -0.85
CA THR A 134 7.09 5.65 -0.56
C THR A 134 7.47 5.22 0.86
N ILE A 135 8.69 5.54 1.31
CA ILE A 135 9.12 5.29 2.69
C ILE A 135 8.26 6.09 3.67
N ASP A 136 8.01 7.38 3.40
CA ASP A 136 7.18 8.24 4.24
C ASP A 136 5.76 7.69 4.39
N ILE A 137 5.15 7.18 3.31
CA ILE A 137 3.84 6.52 3.39
C ILE A 137 3.89 5.30 4.31
N ILE A 138 4.92 4.48 4.18
CA ILE A 138 5.09 3.27 5.01
C ILE A 138 5.29 3.66 6.47
N GLU A 139 6.25 4.52 6.77
CA GLU A 139 6.62 4.88 8.14
C GLU A 139 5.48 5.58 8.89
N ASN A 140 4.71 6.45 8.22
CA ASN A 140 3.60 7.17 8.83
C ASN A 140 2.36 6.30 9.08
N ASN A 141 2.20 5.20 8.37
CA ASN A 141 0.95 4.41 8.41
C ASN A 141 1.13 2.97 8.88
N ILE A 142 2.36 2.47 9.02
CA ILE A 142 2.64 1.06 9.36
C ILE A 142 1.98 0.61 10.67
N TYR A 143 1.88 1.49 11.65
CA TYR A 143 1.29 1.18 12.96
C TYR A 143 -0.24 1.10 12.91
N ASN A 144 -0.86 1.70 11.89
CA ASN A 144 -2.31 1.72 11.72
C ASN A 144 -2.84 0.55 10.89
N VAL A 145 -1.95 -0.27 10.33
CA VAL A 145 -2.29 -1.37 9.41
C VAL A 145 -1.84 -2.70 10.00
N ARG A 146 -2.74 -3.68 10.02
CA ARG A 146 -2.37 -5.07 10.36
C ARG A 146 -1.66 -5.72 9.16
N LEU A 147 -0.35 -5.63 9.15
CA LEU A 147 0.46 -6.25 8.12
C LEU A 147 0.56 -7.76 8.29
N SER A 148 0.46 -8.52 7.19
CA SER A 148 0.85 -9.91 7.20
C SER A 148 2.38 -10.03 7.39
N ASN A 149 2.85 -11.11 8.02
CA ASN A 149 4.29 -11.36 8.19
C ASN A 149 5.04 -11.35 6.84
N HIS A 150 4.38 -11.84 5.80
CA HIS A 150 4.92 -11.86 4.45
C HIS A 150 5.11 -10.45 3.91
N LEU A 151 4.08 -9.59 3.99
CA LEU A 151 4.15 -8.20 3.54
C LEU A 151 5.20 -7.42 4.34
N ASN A 152 5.22 -7.55 5.66
CA ASN A 152 6.20 -6.88 6.53
C ASN A 152 7.64 -7.21 6.13
N LYS A 153 7.95 -8.50 5.86
CA LYS A 153 9.26 -8.93 5.39
C LYS A 153 9.68 -8.24 4.08
N HIS A 154 8.76 -8.07 3.15
CA HIS A 154 9.04 -7.39 1.87
C HIS A 154 9.16 -5.88 2.02
N ILE A 155 8.36 -5.25 2.87
CA ILE A 155 8.49 -3.82 3.22
C ILE A 155 9.87 -3.53 3.82
N VAL A 156 10.33 -4.33 4.79
CA VAL A 156 11.65 -4.15 5.42
C VAL A 156 12.78 -4.29 4.38
N LYS A 157 12.68 -5.26 3.47
CA LYS A 157 13.65 -5.41 2.38
C LYS A 157 13.65 -4.20 1.44
N PHE A 158 12.47 -3.70 1.10
CA PHE A 158 12.32 -2.54 0.24
C PHE A 158 12.91 -1.27 0.89
N ILE A 159 12.61 -1.01 2.17
CA ILE A 159 13.18 0.13 2.91
C ILE A 159 14.71 0.06 2.95
N LYS A 160 15.27 -1.13 3.27
CA LYS A 160 16.73 -1.32 3.25
C LYS A 160 17.32 -1.02 1.87
N PHE A 161 16.68 -1.49 0.83
CA PHE A 161 17.09 -1.22 -0.55
C PHE A 161 17.08 0.29 -0.85
N CYS A 162 16.00 1.02 -0.51
CA CYS A 162 15.89 2.44 -0.74
C CYS A 162 16.96 3.24 0.01
N LYS A 163 17.24 2.89 1.28
CA LYS A 163 18.28 3.54 2.09
C LYS A 163 19.68 3.34 1.50
N ILE A 164 20.00 2.13 1.06
CA ILE A 164 21.28 1.85 0.41
C ILE A 164 21.42 2.66 -0.89
N ARG A 165 20.37 2.71 -1.70
CA ARG A 165 20.37 3.49 -2.94
C ARG A 165 20.57 4.98 -2.68
N GLN A 166 19.94 5.52 -1.64
CA GLN A 166 20.11 6.92 -1.24
C GLN A 166 21.58 7.21 -0.85
N ILE A 167 22.20 6.34 -0.04
CA ILE A 167 23.61 6.49 0.38
C ILE A 167 24.55 6.49 -0.85
N ILE A 168 24.30 5.62 -1.83
CA ILE A 168 25.08 5.55 -3.06
C ILE A 168 24.91 6.85 -3.89
N HIS A 169 23.69 7.35 -3.98
CA HIS A 169 23.38 8.57 -4.73
C HIS A 169 24.01 9.82 -4.10
N GLU A 170 24.04 9.90 -2.77
CA GLU A 170 24.68 10.98 -2.02
C GLU A 170 26.22 10.96 -2.08
N GLY A 171 26.81 10.00 -2.81
CA GLY A 171 28.26 9.90 -3.00
C GLY A 171 29.03 9.42 -1.78
N SER A 172 28.34 9.01 -0.71
CA SER A 172 28.95 8.53 0.53
C SER A 172 29.64 7.18 0.41
N ILE A 173 29.37 6.44 -0.67
CA ILE A 173 30.01 5.17 -1.01
C ILE A 173 30.46 5.26 -2.46
N GLU A 174 31.78 5.01 -2.70
CA GLU A 174 32.31 4.95 -4.07
C GLU A 174 31.42 4.06 -4.96
N LYS A 175 31.14 4.52 -6.18
CA LYS A 175 30.34 3.83 -7.22
C LYS A 175 30.83 2.39 -7.57
N LYS A 176 31.90 1.92 -6.93
CA LYS A 176 32.49 0.58 -7.09
C LYS A 176 31.60 -0.58 -6.63
N TYR A 177 30.60 -0.32 -5.74
CA TYR A 177 29.66 -1.37 -5.38
C TYR A 177 28.64 -1.53 -6.49
N ASN A 178 28.89 -2.52 -7.34
CA ASN A 178 28.05 -2.97 -8.43
C ASN A 178 26.58 -3.06 -7.96
N ILE A 179 25.74 -2.12 -8.38
CA ILE A 179 24.28 -2.08 -8.12
C ILE A 179 23.60 -3.40 -8.58
N LYS A 180 24.28 -4.24 -9.36
CA LYS A 180 23.88 -5.59 -9.76
C LYS A 180 23.40 -6.48 -8.58
N TYR A 181 23.91 -6.26 -7.36
CA TYR A 181 23.56 -7.11 -6.21
C TYR A 181 22.19 -6.81 -5.57
N PHE A 182 21.60 -5.67 -5.87
CA PHE A 182 20.33 -5.30 -5.27
C PHE A 182 19.21 -5.34 -6.30
N GLY A 183 18.93 -6.50 -6.88
CA GLY A 183 17.82 -6.84 -7.77
C GLY A 183 16.65 -5.83 -7.83
N THR A 184 16.93 -4.64 -8.38
CA THR A 184 16.05 -3.46 -8.32
C THR A 184 14.67 -3.73 -8.90
N LYS A 185 14.60 -4.41 -10.06
CA LYS A 185 13.33 -4.78 -10.70
C LYS A 185 12.56 -5.81 -9.88
N ASP A 186 13.26 -6.80 -9.32
CA ASP A 186 12.64 -7.95 -8.66
C ASP A 186 12.02 -7.57 -7.31
N ASN A 187 12.69 -6.76 -6.49
CA ASN A 187 12.16 -6.38 -5.18
C ASN A 187 10.96 -5.43 -5.26
N THR A 188 10.98 -4.45 -6.17
CA THR A 188 9.86 -3.53 -6.36
C THR A 188 8.66 -4.25 -6.96
N SER A 189 8.88 -5.09 -7.98
CA SER A 189 7.80 -5.86 -8.62
C SER A 189 7.18 -6.87 -7.65
N LYS A 190 7.99 -7.56 -6.83
CA LYS A 190 7.48 -8.47 -5.80
C LYS A 190 6.65 -7.75 -4.76
N LEU A 191 7.13 -6.61 -4.26
CA LEU A 191 6.38 -5.81 -3.29
C LEU A 191 5.08 -5.29 -3.91
N LEU A 192 5.12 -4.78 -5.15
CA LEU A 192 3.94 -4.31 -5.86
C LEU A 192 2.87 -5.40 -5.97
N ASN A 193 3.22 -6.60 -6.40
CA ASN A 193 2.29 -7.72 -6.51
C ASN A 193 1.65 -8.10 -5.16
N ILE A 194 2.42 -8.05 -4.07
CA ILE A 194 1.91 -8.33 -2.72
C ILE A 194 0.95 -7.22 -2.28
N ILE A 195 1.30 -5.96 -2.52
CA ILE A 195 0.44 -4.81 -2.20
C ILE A 195 -0.86 -4.87 -2.99
N GLU A 196 -0.81 -5.19 -4.27
CA GLU A 196 -2.00 -5.36 -5.10
C GLU A 196 -2.93 -6.47 -4.59
N TYR A 197 -2.36 -7.61 -4.20
CA TYR A 197 -3.11 -8.70 -3.59
C TYR A 197 -3.81 -8.27 -2.29
N GLU A 198 -3.08 -7.64 -1.36
CA GLU A 198 -3.65 -7.17 -0.10
C GLU A 198 -4.68 -6.06 -0.32
N LEU A 199 -4.43 -5.13 -1.23
CA LEU A 199 -5.36 -4.08 -1.64
C LEU A 199 -6.70 -4.68 -2.11
N ASN A 200 -6.65 -5.67 -2.99
CA ASN A 200 -7.85 -6.34 -3.51
C ASN A 200 -8.60 -7.10 -2.41
N LYS A 201 -7.88 -7.72 -1.48
CA LYS A 201 -8.45 -8.39 -0.31
C LYS A 201 -9.21 -7.40 0.59
N TYR A 202 -8.60 -6.26 0.93
CA TYR A 202 -9.24 -5.22 1.75
C TYR A 202 -10.43 -4.57 1.02
N LYS A 203 -10.34 -4.33 -0.29
CA LYS A 203 -11.47 -3.89 -1.11
C LYS A 203 -12.64 -4.85 -1.06
N LYS A 204 -12.36 -6.15 -1.19
CA LYS A 204 -13.40 -7.18 -1.08
C LYS A 204 -14.08 -7.16 0.28
N GLN A 205 -13.30 -7.07 1.37
CA GLN A 205 -13.85 -6.98 2.72
C GLN A 205 -14.71 -5.73 2.90
N TYR A 206 -14.26 -4.59 2.40
CA TYR A 206 -15.00 -3.33 2.44
C TYR A 206 -16.34 -3.44 1.70
N ASN A 207 -16.33 -3.94 0.47
CA ASN A 207 -17.55 -4.12 -0.32
C ASN A 207 -18.53 -5.12 0.34
N THR A 208 -18.01 -6.24 0.85
CA THR A 208 -18.85 -7.20 1.58
C THR A 208 -19.51 -6.58 2.80
N LEU A 209 -18.80 -5.73 3.57
CA LEU A 209 -19.42 -5.02 4.69
C LEU A 209 -20.50 -4.04 4.25
N LEU A 210 -20.30 -3.34 3.14
CA LEU A 210 -21.32 -2.43 2.59
C LEU A 210 -22.56 -3.19 2.14
N GLU A 211 -22.41 -4.36 1.53
CA GLU A 211 -23.53 -5.22 1.08
C GLU A 211 -24.31 -5.81 2.26
N ILE A 212 -23.62 -6.26 3.30
CA ILE A 212 -24.25 -6.86 4.48
C ILE A 212 -25.02 -5.81 5.28
N GLY A 213 -24.46 -4.62 5.43
CA GLY A 213 -25.02 -3.57 6.29
C GLY A 213 -24.87 -3.86 7.80
N PRO A 214 -25.33 -2.94 8.66
CA PRO A 214 -25.12 -3.02 10.10
C PRO A 214 -26.04 -3.98 10.85
N PHE A 215 -27.10 -4.49 10.21
CA PHE A 215 -28.18 -5.22 10.89
C PHE A 215 -28.41 -6.66 10.40
N ASN A 216 -27.56 -7.16 9.51
CA ASN A 216 -27.59 -8.57 9.06
C ASN A 216 -26.60 -9.43 9.80
#